data_f46e589f789ec87475548e89225211f5
#
_entry.id   f46e589f789ec87475548e89225211f5
#
_cell.length_a   1.000
_cell.length_b   1.000
_cell.length_c   1.000
_cell.angle_alpha   90.00
_cell.angle_beta   90.00
_cell.angle_gamma   90.00
#
_symmetry.space_group_name_H-M   'P 1'
#
loop_
_entity.id
_entity.type
_entity.pdbx_description
1 polymer ?
#
loop_
_entity_poly.entity_id
_entity_poly.type
_entity_poly.pdbx_seq_one_letter_code
_entity_poly.pdbx_strand_id
1 'polypeptide(L)'
;MKKPWVRLVLATSIDGRVSPPEGGKANLGGAGDREVLEKALEWADAAMMGGGTIREHKSICLIKDSSLVAKRKSKRKSPQPIAIVVGSENIFSPEWPFFQQPVKRWILTDKNTSHQKYIQNSYHRILILRNTWAENLSNIYQEGISRLVLLGGP
;
A
#
# COMPACT_ATOMS: atom_id res chain seq x y z
N MET A 1 21.72 6.86 6.12
CA MET A 1 20.28 6.78 6.44
C MET A 1 19.80 5.33 6.34
N LYS A 2 19.24 4.79 7.42
CA LYS A 2 18.62 3.47 7.38
C LYS A 2 17.32 3.52 6.59
N LYS A 3 17.02 2.46 5.84
CA LYS A 3 15.83 2.34 4.98
C LYS A 3 15.20 0.97 5.15
N PRO A 4 13.91 0.78 4.87
CA PRO A 4 13.29 -0.53 4.88
C PRO A 4 13.84 -1.41 3.75
N TRP A 5 13.75 -2.72 3.93
CA TRP A 5 13.83 -3.66 2.82
C TRP A 5 12.59 -3.49 1.95
N VAL A 6 12.78 -3.30 0.66
CA VAL A 6 11.68 -3.05 -0.28
C VAL A 6 11.54 -4.21 -1.25
N ARG A 7 10.30 -4.69 -1.43
CA ARG A 7 9.92 -5.64 -2.48
C ARG A 7 8.89 -5.00 -3.39
N LEU A 8 9.08 -5.15 -4.70
CA LEU A 8 8.08 -4.79 -5.70
C LEU A 8 7.32 -6.06 -6.11
N VAL A 9 5.99 -6.01 -6.07
CA VAL A 9 5.12 -7.10 -6.51
C VAL A 9 4.17 -6.55 -7.58
N LEU A 10 4.34 -7.04 -8.81
CA LEU A 10 3.55 -6.65 -9.96
C LEU A 10 3.13 -7.90 -10.74
N ALA A 11 1.86 -7.95 -11.16
CA ALA A 11 1.43 -8.84 -12.23
C ALA A 11 1.72 -8.14 -13.57
N THR A 12 2.37 -8.84 -14.49
CA THR A 12 2.67 -8.33 -15.82
C THR A 12 2.26 -9.34 -16.88
N SER A 13 1.87 -8.84 -18.06
CA SER A 13 1.74 -9.67 -19.25
C SER A 13 3.12 -10.14 -19.76
N ILE A 14 3.14 -11.09 -20.69
CA ILE A 14 4.40 -11.62 -21.25
C ILE A 14 5.23 -10.51 -21.93
N ASP A 15 4.57 -9.50 -22.51
CA ASP A 15 5.21 -8.32 -23.10
C ASP A 15 5.52 -7.19 -22.09
N GLY A 16 5.41 -7.48 -20.78
CA GLY A 16 5.82 -6.58 -19.69
C GLY A 16 4.83 -5.47 -19.35
N ARG A 17 3.59 -5.53 -19.81
CA ARG A 17 2.56 -4.54 -19.49
C ARG A 17 1.92 -4.82 -18.14
N VAL A 18 1.63 -3.76 -17.39
CA VAL A 18 0.93 -3.79 -16.09
C VAL A 18 -0.52 -3.34 -16.19
N SER A 19 -0.91 -2.75 -17.32
CA SER A 19 -2.28 -2.31 -17.62
C SER A 19 -2.61 -2.47 -19.10
N PRO A 20 -3.89 -2.53 -19.50
CA PRO A 20 -4.29 -2.48 -20.91
C PRO A 20 -3.81 -1.20 -21.59
N PRO A 21 -3.62 -1.20 -22.93
CA PRO A 21 -3.18 -0.01 -23.69
C PRO A 21 -4.12 1.19 -23.53
N GLU A 22 -5.41 0.93 -23.38
CA GLU A 22 -6.45 1.93 -23.14
C GLU A 22 -6.55 2.39 -21.67
N GLY A 23 -5.69 1.87 -20.81
CA GLY A 23 -5.76 2.11 -19.36
C GLY A 23 -6.78 1.25 -18.66
N GLY A 24 -6.95 1.46 -17.36
CA GLY A 24 -7.91 0.75 -16.53
C GLY A 24 -7.37 -0.53 -15.91
N LYS A 25 -8.26 -1.29 -15.30
CA LYS A 25 -7.91 -2.46 -14.50
C LYS A 25 -7.41 -3.62 -15.36
N ALA A 26 -6.17 -4.03 -15.13
CA ALA A 26 -5.63 -5.24 -15.73
C ALA A 26 -6.21 -6.48 -15.06
N ASN A 27 -6.73 -7.41 -15.86
CA ASN A 27 -7.18 -8.71 -15.37
C ASN A 27 -6.08 -9.77 -15.56
N LEU A 28 -4.90 -9.47 -15.02
CA LEU A 28 -3.69 -10.29 -15.16
C LEU A 28 -3.53 -11.32 -14.03
N GLY A 29 -4.30 -11.19 -12.96
CA GLY A 29 -4.17 -12.01 -11.77
C GLY A 29 -4.93 -13.34 -11.86
N GLY A 30 -4.31 -14.39 -11.32
CA GLY A 30 -4.90 -15.70 -11.08
C GLY A 30 -4.68 -16.17 -9.65
N ALA A 31 -5.01 -17.44 -9.37
CA ALA A 31 -4.80 -18.02 -8.03
C ALA A 31 -3.34 -17.97 -7.59
N GLY A 32 -2.40 -18.23 -8.50
CA GLY A 32 -0.96 -18.16 -8.22
C GLY A 32 -0.47 -16.74 -7.92
N ASP A 33 -0.95 -15.75 -8.67
CA ASP A 33 -0.64 -14.34 -8.42
C ASP A 33 -1.09 -13.91 -7.02
N ARG A 34 -2.30 -14.30 -6.63
CA ARG A 34 -2.83 -14.02 -5.30
C ARG A 34 -1.99 -14.64 -4.19
N GLU A 35 -1.54 -15.88 -4.35
CA GLU A 35 -0.69 -16.55 -3.38
C GLU A 35 0.64 -15.82 -3.18
N VAL A 36 1.28 -15.40 -4.27
CA VAL A 36 2.53 -14.63 -4.23
C VAL A 36 2.31 -13.29 -3.52
N LEU A 37 1.22 -12.61 -3.84
CA LEU A 37 0.87 -11.33 -3.23
C LEU A 37 0.61 -11.47 -1.73
N GLU A 38 -0.20 -12.44 -1.30
CA GLU A 38 -0.50 -12.66 0.12
C GLU A 38 0.76 -13.05 0.93
N LYS A 39 1.67 -13.84 0.35
CA LYS A 39 2.98 -14.13 0.95
C LYS A 39 3.86 -12.89 1.09
N ALA A 40 3.84 -11.99 0.11
CA ALA A 40 4.56 -10.72 0.20
C ALA A 40 3.96 -9.81 1.28
N LEU A 41 2.64 -9.76 1.41
CA LEU A 41 1.94 -9.03 2.47
C LEU A 41 2.22 -9.64 3.86
N GLU A 42 2.31 -10.98 3.98
CA GLU A 42 2.69 -11.63 5.24
C GLU A 42 4.07 -11.18 5.72
N TRP A 43 5.02 -11.09 4.81
CA TRP A 43 6.38 -10.67 5.11
C TRP A 43 6.48 -9.19 5.51
N ALA A 44 5.66 -8.31 4.92
CA ALA A 44 5.76 -6.86 5.05
C ALA A 44 5.24 -6.32 6.40
N ASP A 45 5.79 -5.20 6.83
CA ASP A 45 5.22 -4.37 7.89
C ASP A 45 4.18 -3.41 7.30
N ALA A 46 4.44 -2.93 6.08
CA ALA A 46 3.54 -2.07 5.33
C ALA A 46 3.50 -2.41 3.84
N ALA A 47 2.37 -2.12 3.21
CA ALA A 47 2.17 -2.16 1.77
C ALA A 47 1.94 -0.73 1.27
N MET A 48 2.73 -0.28 0.30
CA MET A 48 2.67 1.07 -0.25
C MET A 48 2.17 1.05 -1.69
N MET A 49 1.29 1.98 -2.02
CA MET A 49 0.68 2.11 -3.34
C MET A 49 0.36 3.56 -3.67
N GLY A 50 0.31 3.88 -4.94
CA GLY A 50 -0.08 5.21 -5.42
C GLY A 50 -1.59 5.44 -5.30
N GLY A 51 -1.99 6.71 -5.23
CA GLY A 51 -3.39 7.13 -5.23
C GLY A 51 -4.15 6.65 -6.47
N GLY A 52 -3.48 6.52 -7.62
CA GLY A 52 -4.05 5.93 -8.84
C GLY A 52 -4.56 4.51 -8.62
N THR A 53 -3.78 3.67 -7.96
CA THR A 53 -4.16 2.29 -7.64
C THR A 53 -5.41 2.25 -6.73
N ILE A 54 -5.48 3.13 -5.74
CA ILE A 54 -6.67 3.23 -4.87
C ILE A 54 -7.90 3.70 -5.63
N ARG A 55 -7.77 4.68 -6.54
CA ARG A 55 -8.89 5.15 -7.38
C ARG A 55 -9.46 4.05 -8.26
N GLU A 56 -8.56 3.26 -8.87
CA GLU A 56 -8.94 2.18 -9.77
C GLU A 56 -9.63 1.03 -9.04
N HIS A 57 -9.06 0.59 -7.91
CA HIS A 57 -9.56 -0.59 -7.20
C HIS A 57 -10.56 -0.27 -6.07
N LYS A 58 -10.58 0.99 -5.57
CA LYS A 58 -11.38 1.44 -4.41
C LYS A 58 -11.16 0.62 -3.13
N SER A 59 -10.14 -0.22 -3.12
CA SER A 59 -9.81 -1.16 -2.04
C SER A 59 -8.34 -1.56 -2.16
N ILE A 60 -7.84 -2.22 -1.11
CA ILE A 60 -6.52 -2.86 -1.14
C ILE A 60 -6.65 -4.38 -1.04
N CYS A 61 -5.60 -5.07 -1.46
CA CYS A 61 -5.52 -6.50 -1.24
C CYS A 61 -5.28 -6.80 0.24
N LEU A 62 -6.06 -7.74 0.78
CA LEU A 62 -5.91 -8.25 2.14
C LEU A 62 -5.41 -9.69 2.10
N ILE A 63 -4.67 -10.09 3.12
CA ILE A 63 -4.36 -11.50 3.37
C ILE A 63 -5.67 -12.17 3.80
N LYS A 64 -6.14 -13.14 3.01
CA LYS A 64 -7.32 -13.96 3.30
C LYS A 64 -6.95 -15.34 3.82
N ASP A 65 -5.75 -15.82 3.52
CA ASP A 65 -5.23 -17.08 4.04
C ASP A 65 -5.03 -16.97 5.56
N SER A 66 -5.83 -17.75 6.29
CA SER A 66 -5.80 -17.77 7.76
C SER A 66 -4.45 -18.23 8.34
N SER A 67 -3.72 -19.08 7.64
CA SER A 67 -2.39 -19.54 8.03
C SER A 67 -1.36 -18.42 7.99
N LEU A 68 -1.40 -17.57 6.95
CA LEU A 68 -0.55 -16.39 6.83
C LEU A 68 -0.89 -15.32 7.86
N VAL A 69 -2.17 -15.13 8.16
CA VAL A 69 -2.63 -14.25 9.24
C VAL A 69 -2.12 -14.76 10.59
N ALA A 70 -2.25 -16.06 10.87
CA ALA A 70 -1.74 -16.68 12.10
C ALA A 70 -0.23 -16.51 12.23
N LYS A 71 0.52 -16.70 11.13
CA LYS A 71 1.96 -16.49 11.08
C LYS A 71 2.38 -15.04 11.35
N ARG A 72 1.59 -14.04 10.93
CA ARG A 72 1.83 -12.65 11.31
C ARG A 72 1.64 -12.44 12.81
N LYS A 73 0.53 -12.95 13.36
CA LYS A 73 0.22 -12.85 14.80
C LYS A 73 1.30 -13.51 15.67
N SER A 74 1.82 -14.67 15.27
CA SER A 74 2.92 -15.35 16.00
C SER A 74 4.20 -14.51 16.05
N LYS A 75 4.42 -13.65 15.06
CA LYS A 75 5.51 -12.65 15.00
C LYS A 75 5.16 -11.31 15.68
N ARG A 76 4.07 -11.24 16.42
CA ARG A 76 3.55 -10.01 17.05
C ARG A 76 3.25 -8.88 16.06
N LYS A 77 2.93 -9.21 14.81
CA LYS A 77 2.46 -8.26 13.81
C LYS A 77 0.93 -8.17 13.80
N SER A 78 0.40 -7.05 13.32
CA SER A 78 -1.04 -6.94 13.06
C SER A 78 -1.48 -7.95 11.99
N PRO A 79 -2.75 -8.39 11.98
CA PRO A 79 -3.27 -9.36 11.00
C PRO A 79 -3.00 -8.94 9.55
N GLN A 80 -3.10 -7.64 9.27
CA GLN A 80 -2.81 -7.05 7.97
C GLN A 80 -1.64 -6.07 8.07
N PRO A 81 -0.82 -5.90 7.01
CA PRO A 81 0.17 -4.83 6.97
C PRO A 81 -0.50 -3.45 6.96
N ILE A 82 0.25 -2.43 7.35
CA ILE A 82 -0.19 -1.04 7.24
C ILE A 82 -0.32 -0.69 5.75
N ALA A 83 -1.41 -0.04 5.37
CA ALA A 83 -1.58 0.50 4.03
C ALA A 83 -1.02 1.93 3.97
N ILE A 84 0.01 2.16 3.15
CA ILE A 84 0.57 3.49 2.91
C ILE A 84 0.14 3.94 1.52
N VAL A 85 -0.64 4.99 1.43
CA VAL A 85 -1.03 5.61 0.16
C VAL A 85 -0.13 6.79 -0.12
N VAL A 86 0.40 6.86 -1.33
CA VAL A 86 1.20 8.01 -1.80
C VAL A 86 0.35 8.86 -2.73
N GLY A 87 0.18 10.12 -2.41
CA GLY A 87 -0.57 11.03 -3.28
C GLY A 87 -0.92 12.34 -2.61
N SER A 88 -1.17 13.33 -3.46
CA SER A 88 -1.60 14.68 -3.06
C SER A 88 -3.11 14.90 -3.22
N GLU A 89 -3.86 13.88 -3.63
CA GLU A 89 -5.23 14.07 -4.06
C GLU A 89 -6.25 13.76 -2.98
N ASN A 90 -7.17 14.71 -2.82
CA ASN A 90 -8.22 14.70 -1.81
C ASN A 90 -9.48 13.93 -2.21
N ILE A 91 -9.44 13.20 -3.34
CA ILE A 91 -10.65 12.69 -3.96
C ILE A 91 -10.74 11.17 -3.78
N PHE A 92 -10.70 10.75 -2.53
CA PHE A 92 -11.16 9.40 -2.18
C PHE A 92 -12.49 9.51 -1.47
N SER A 93 -13.52 8.90 -2.01
CA SER A 93 -14.81 8.81 -1.31
C SER A 93 -14.64 8.03 -0.02
N PRO A 94 -15.11 8.56 1.13
CA PRO A 94 -15.08 7.84 2.39
C PRO A 94 -15.91 6.55 2.39
N GLU A 95 -16.79 6.40 1.41
CA GLU A 95 -17.64 5.22 1.21
C GLU A 95 -16.90 4.06 0.53
N TRP A 96 -15.70 4.31 -0.02
CA TRP A 96 -14.95 3.23 -0.67
C TRP A 96 -14.58 2.14 0.31
N PRO A 97 -14.60 0.86 -0.13
CA PRO A 97 -14.21 -0.27 0.69
C PRO A 97 -12.87 -0.09 1.40
N PHE A 98 -11.93 0.63 0.81
CA PHE A 98 -10.64 0.96 1.40
C PHE A 98 -10.77 1.53 2.83
N PHE A 99 -11.74 2.42 3.07
CA PHE A 99 -11.92 3.05 4.37
C PHE A 99 -12.68 2.16 5.36
N GLN A 100 -13.33 1.09 4.88
CA GLN A 100 -14.05 0.09 5.69
C GLN A 100 -13.19 -1.15 5.98
N GLN A 101 -12.08 -1.33 5.26
CA GLN A 101 -11.20 -2.49 5.45
C GLN A 101 -10.47 -2.42 6.80
N PRO A 102 -10.23 -3.59 7.46
CA PRO A 102 -9.62 -3.68 8.79
C PRO A 102 -8.09 -3.51 8.74
N VAL A 103 -7.63 -2.35 8.27
CA VAL A 103 -6.22 -2.01 8.12
C VAL A 103 -5.91 -0.66 8.73
N LYS A 104 -4.70 -0.49 9.25
CA LYS A 104 -4.19 0.85 9.56
C LYS A 104 -3.83 1.55 8.26
N ARG A 105 -4.32 2.75 8.08
CA ARG A 105 -4.10 3.58 6.88
C ARG A 105 -3.15 4.72 7.21
N TRP A 106 -2.08 4.83 6.43
CA TRP A 106 -1.17 5.97 6.45
C TRP A 106 -1.22 6.67 5.09
N ILE A 107 -0.92 7.94 5.07
CA ILE A 107 -0.74 8.68 3.82
C ILE A 107 0.64 9.36 3.82
N LEU A 108 1.31 9.29 2.68
CA LEU A 108 2.50 10.04 2.36
C LEU A 108 2.11 11.11 1.34
N THR A 109 2.05 12.37 1.76
CA THR A 109 1.46 13.46 0.98
C THR A 109 2.22 14.78 1.17
N ASP A 110 1.93 15.76 0.32
CA ASP A 110 2.50 17.10 0.45
C ASP A 110 1.95 17.83 1.70
N LYS A 111 2.66 18.91 2.08
CA LYS A 111 2.32 19.70 3.27
C LYS A 111 0.94 20.34 3.20
N ASN A 112 0.51 20.81 2.04
CA ASN A 112 -0.79 21.49 1.90
C ASN A 112 -1.94 20.50 2.07
N THR A 113 -1.85 19.35 1.42
CA THR A 113 -2.84 18.27 1.53
C THR A 113 -2.92 17.71 2.97
N SER A 114 -1.81 17.66 3.69
CA SER A 114 -1.76 17.12 5.07
C SER A 114 -2.62 17.90 6.06
N HIS A 115 -2.87 19.17 5.82
CA HIS A 115 -3.68 20.04 6.69
C HIS A 115 -5.20 19.92 6.46
N GLN A 116 -5.61 19.20 5.43
CA GLN A 116 -7.03 19.07 5.15
C GLN A 116 -7.70 18.17 6.18
N LYS A 117 -8.82 18.64 6.74
CA LYS A 117 -9.58 17.97 7.79
C LYS A 117 -9.99 16.53 7.40
N TYR A 118 -10.32 16.32 6.12
CA TYR A 118 -10.64 15.00 5.60
C TYR A 118 -9.45 14.02 5.75
N ILE A 119 -8.25 14.46 5.37
CA ILE A 119 -7.04 13.64 5.48
C ILE A 119 -6.76 13.30 6.95
N GLN A 120 -6.85 14.28 7.84
CA GLN A 120 -6.63 14.07 9.27
C GLN A 120 -7.60 13.07 9.89
N ASN A 121 -8.84 13.05 9.41
CA ASN A 121 -9.88 12.15 9.94
C ASN A 121 -9.86 10.74 9.30
N SER A 122 -9.31 10.60 8.09
CA SER A 122 -9.35 9.35 7.33
C SER A 122 -8.13 8.45 7.52
N TYR A 123 -7.02 9.03 7.94
CA TYR A 123 -5.74 8.31 8.07
C TYR A 123 -5.24 8.30 9.51
N HIS A 124 -4.72 7.15 9.93
CA HIS A 124 -4.15 6.96 11.28
C HIS A 124 -2.80 7.67 11.42
N ARG A 125 -2.10 7.95 10.31
CA ARG A 125 -0.84 8.66 10.29
C ARG A 125 -0.66 9.38 8.97
N ILE A 126 -0.10 10.58 9.06
CA ILE A 126 0.23 11.43 7.91
C ILE A 126 1.74 11.62 7.91
N LEU A 127 2.38 11.27 6.80
CA LEU A 127 3.80 11.51 6.54
C LEU A 127 3.92 12.58 5.48
N ILE A 128 4.81 13.54 5.70
CA ILE A 128 5.06 14.61 4.73
C ILE A 128 6.09 14.14 3.71
N LEU A 129 5.70 14.25 2.45
CA LEU A 129 6.55 13.92 1.31
C LEU A 129 7.80 14.81 1.31
N ARG A 130 8.97 14.17 1.26
CA ARG A 130 10.28 14.81 1.18
C ARG A 130 10.74 14.89 -0.28
N ASN A 131 11.80 15.66 -0.52
CA ASN A 131 12.30 15.90 -1.87
C ASN A 131 12.82 14.64 -2.58
N THR A 132 13.35 13.69 -1.84
CA THR A 132 13.92 12.47 -2.40
C THR A 132 13.24 11.21 -1.84
N TRP A 133 13.19 10.16 -2.65
CA TRP A 133 12.73 8.86 -2.17
C TRP A 133 13.62 8.26 -1.08
N ALA A 134 14.90 8.59 -1.09
CA ALA A 134 15.83 8.18 -0.03
C ALA A 134 15.39 8.71 1.35
N GLU A 135 14.98 9.97 1.40
CA GLU A 135 14.47 10.61 2.63
C GLU A 135 13.10 10.06 3.02
N ASN A 136 12.19 9.85 2.06
CA ASN A 136 10.89 9.28 2.32
C ASN A 136 10.99 7.86 2.91
N LEU A 137 11.82 7.01 2.33
CA LEU A 137 12.06 5.66 2.84
C LEU A 137 12.73 5.68 4.22
N SER A 138 13.65 6.61 4.46
CA SER A 138 14.26 6.78 5.78
C SER A 138 13.23 7.21 6.82
N ASN A 139 12.33 8.12 6.47
CA ASN A 139 11.23 8.54 7.33
C ASN A 139 10.29 7.37 7.66
N ILE A 140 9.88 6.60 6.64
CA ILE A 140 9.07 5.39 6.82
C ILE A 140 9.77 4.38 7.74
N TYR A 141 11.09 4.22 7.61
CA TYR A 141 11.87 3.34 8.48
C TYR A 141 11.87 3.82 9.94
N GLN A 142 12.04 5.13 10.18
CA GLN A 142 12.00 5.73 11.51
C GLN A 142 10.64 5.54 12.20
N GLU A 143 9.58 5.42 11.41
CA GLU A 143 8.22 5.10 11.89
C GLU A 143 8.02 3.62 12.21
N GLY A 144 9.09 2.82 12.20
CA GLY A 144 9.07 1.39 12.57
C GLY A 144 8.80 0.42 11.44
N ILE A 145 8.76 0.89 10.18
CA ILE A 145 8.58 0.02 9.01
C ILE A 145 9.95 -0.44 8.52
N SER A 146 10.28 -1.70 8.76
CA SER A 146 11.55 -2.31 8.31
C SER A 146 11.41 -3.13 7.02
N ARG A 147 10.19 -3.53 6.66
CA ARG A 147 9.86 -4.31 5.46
C ARG A 147 8.67 -3.70 4.75
N LEU A 148 8.90 -3.23 3.53
CA LEU A 148 7.92 -2.54 2.71
C LEU A 148 7.67 -3.30 1.42
N VAL A 149 6.42 -3.54 1.08
CA VAL A 149 6.04 -4.04 -0.24
C VAL A 149 5.44 -2.90 -1.06
N LEU A 150 5.87 -2.76 -2.30
CA LEU A 150 5.30 -1.84 -3.27
C LEU A 150 4.29 -2.59 -4.12
N LEU A 151 3.09 -2.06 -4.22
CA LEU A 151 1.97 -2.59 -4.99
C LEU A 151 1.51 -1.57 -6.03
N GLY A 152 1.10 -2.06 -7.18
CA GLY A 152 0.62 -1.22 -8.28
C GLY A 152 1.71 -0.89 -9.29
N GLY A 153 1.24 -0.40 -10.42
CA GLY A 153 2.07 0.04 -11.55
C GLY A 153 2.07 1.55 -11.73
N PRO A 154 2.70 2.03 -12.80
CA PRO A 154 2.70 3.43 -13.19
C PRO A 154 1.31 3.92 -13.55
#